data_13daf8ffb4a360a454d0ae0b91a84a89
#
_entry.id   13daf8ffb4a360a454d0ae0b91a84a89
#
_cell.length_a   1.000
_cell.length_b   1.000
_cell.length_c   1.000
_cell.angle_alpha   90.00
_cell.angle_beta   90.00
_cell.angle_gamma   90.00
#
_symmetry.space_group_name_H-M   'P 1'
#
loop_
_entity.id
_entity.type
_entity.pdbx_description
1 polymer ?
#
loop_
_entity_poly.entity_id
_entity_poly.type
_entity_poly.pdbx_seq_one_letter_code
_entity_poly.pdbx_strand_id
1 'polypeptide(L)'
;MNPKTSAASKTVLTDLVLPSDTNPLGNLFGGELLSRMDRAACIAAERHAGNVVVTASVNHVHFSKAVPLGSVLTLEAKVSRSFRTSIEVFIDVWIEPRGSSELREKAN
;
A
#
# COMPACT_ATOMS: atom_id res chain seq x y z
N MET A 1 19.22 -3.86 18.33
CA MET A 1 17.77 -3.77 18.48
C MET A 1 17.11 -5.01 17.91
N ASN A 2 16.20 -5.60 18.62
CA ASN A 2 15.46 -6.77 18.13
C ASN A 2 14.39 -6.33 17.13
N PRO A 3 14.33 -6.96 15.96
CA PRO A 3 13.25 -6.65 15.02
C PRO A 3 11.90 -7.01 15.61
N LYS A 4 10.92 -6.19 15.31
CA LYS A 4 9.53 -6.44 15.70
C LYS A 4 8.94 -7.56 14.85
N THR A 5 7.86 -8.18 15.32
CA THR A 5 7.09 -9.12 14.51
C THR A 5 6.41 -8.40 13.34
N SER A 6 6.02 -9.15 12.30
CA SER A 6 5.26 -8.58 11.18
C SER A 6 3.99 -7.88 11.63
N ALA A 7 3.29 -8.45 12.61
CA ALA A 7 2.06 -7.85 13.14
C ALA A 7 2.31 -6.50 13.81
N ALA A 8 3.44 -6.36 14.52
CA ALA A 8 3.79 -5.11 15.20
C ALA A 8 4.16 -3.99 14.23
N SER A 9 4.62 -4.32 13.02
CA SER A 9 4.99 -3.34 12.00
C SER A 9 3.93 -3.13 10.94
N LYS A 10 2.81 -3.85 11.02
CA LYS A 10 1.71 -3.72 10.06
C LYS A 10 1.26 -2.26 9.97
N THR A 11 1.16 -1.77 8.76
CA THR A 11 0.74 -0.41 8.47
C THR A 11 -0.51 -0.45 7.60
N VAL A 12 -1.53 0.27 8.00
CA VAL A 12 -2.78 0.39 7.25
C VAL A 12 -2.98 1.86 6.90
N LEU A 13 -3.04 2.15 5.61
CA LEU A 13 -3.36 3.47 5.09
C LEU A 13 -4.68 3.40 4.36
N THR A 14 -5.61 4.26 4.72
CA THR A 14 -6.93 4.33 4.09
C THR A 14 -7.12 5.74 3.52
N ASP A 15 -7.54 5.80 2.27
CA ASP A 15 -7.67 7.07 1.56
C ASP A 15 -8.85 7.03 0.59
N LEU A 16 -9.35 8.22 0.26
CA LEU A 16 -10.41 8.40 -0.72
C LEU A 16 -9.78 8.77 -2.06
N VAL A 17 -10.26 8.14 -3.14
CA VAL A 17 -9.81 8.47 -4.49
C VAL A 17 -10.49 9.74 -4.97
N LEU A 18 -9.74 10.83 -5.07
CA LEU A 18 -10.22 12.16 -5.44
C LEU A 18 -10.12 12.39 -6.95
N PRO A 19 -10.88 13.34 -7.52
CA PRO A 19 -10.77 13.67 -8.95
C PRO A 19 -9.36 14.01 -9.39
N SER A 20 -8.59 14.71 -8.54
CA SER A 20 -7.20 15.08 -8.85
C SER A 20 -6.24 13.90 -8.94
N ASP A 21 -6.65 12.74 -8.45
CA ASP A 21 -5.85 11.51 -8.47
C ASP A 21 -6.15 10.63 -9.67
N THR A 22 -7.15 11.01 -10.48
CA THR A 22 -7.70 10.13 -11.52
C THR A 22 -7.30 10.54 -12.93
N ASN A 23 -7.30 9.55 -13.82
CA ASN A 23 -7.06 9.69 -15.25
C ASN A 23 -8.37 10.06 -15.98
N PRO A 24 -8.34 10.29 -17.33
CA PRO A 24 -9.53 10.61 -18.08
C PRO A 24 -10.64 9.55 -18.04
N LEU A 25 -10.32 8.32 -17.68
CA LEU A 25 -11.28 7.23 -17.54
C LEU A 25 -11.96 7.22 -16.17
N GLY A 26 -11.58 8.14 -15.28
CA GLY A 26 -12.14 8.21 -13.94
C GLY A 26 -11.57 7.20 -12.95
N ASN A 27 -10.39 6.68 -13.24
CA ASN A 27 -9.68 5.74 -12.37
C ASN A 27 -8.41 6.34 -11.82
N LEU A 28 -7.99 5.86 -10.65
CA LEU A 28 -6.73 6.26 -10.04
C LEU A 28 -5.57 6.00 -10.98
N PHE A 29 -4.69 6.99 -11.17
CA PHE A 29 -3.46 6.79 -11.91
C PHE A 29 -2.59 5.73 -11.23
N GLY A 30 -1.97 4.86 -12.06
CA GLY A 30 -1.06 3.84 -11.55
C GLY A 30 0.10 4.41 -10.74
N GLY A 31 0.65 5.53 -11.18
CA GLY A 31 1.71 6.22 -10.44
C GLY A 31 1.27 6.75 -9.08
N GLU A 32 0.02 7.17 -8.95
CA GLU A 32 -0.54 7.60 -7.67
C GLU A 32 -0.67 6.41 -6.71
N LEU A 33 -1.10 5.27 -7.20
CA LEU A 33 -1.19 4.05 -6.41
C LEU A 33 0.19 3.59 -5.95
N LEU A 34 1.17 3.59 -6.87
CA LEU A 34 2.56 3.24 -6.55
C LEU A 34 3.14 4.16 -5.48
N SER A 35 2.87 5.45 -5.56
CA SER A 35 3.32 6.42 -4.56
C SER A 35 2.77 6.10 -3.16
N ARG A 36 1.50 5.73 -3.08
CA ARG A 36 0.87 5.34 -1.82
C ARG A 36 1.44 4.02 -1.29
N MET A 37 1.70 3.07 -2.17
CA MET A 37 2.34 1.80 -1.80
C MET A 37 3.75 2.03 -1.26
N ASP A 38 4.51 2.90 -1.90
CA ASP A 38 5.85 3.26 -1.45
C ASP A 38 5.83 3.85 -0.04
N ARG A 39 4.90 4.75 0.24
CA ARG A 39 4.74 5.34 1.59
C ARG A 39 4.36 4.28 2.63
N ALA A 40 3.42 3.42 2.31
CA ALA A 40 3.00 2.36 3.23
C ALA A 40 4.15 1.39 3.52
N ALA A 41 4.90 1.02 2.50
CA ALA A 41 6.07 0.15 2.63
C ALA A 41 7.16 0.80 3.49
N CYS A 42 7.42 2.08 3.27
CA CYS A 42 8.41 2.83 4.04
C CYS A 42 8.05 2.86 5.53
N ILE A 43 6.80 3.16 5.84
CA ILE A 43 6.33 3.20 7.24
C ILE A 43 6.45 1.82 7.89
N ALA A 44 6.00 0.78 7.20
CA ALA A 44 6.09 -0.59 7.73
C ALA A 44 7.53 -1.01 7.97
N ALA A 45 8.42 -0.72 7.03
CA ALA A 45 9.83 -1.05 7.14
C ALA A 45 10.51 -0.29 8.29
N GLU A 46 10.22 0.99 8.45
CA GLU A 46 10.77 1.79 9.54
C GLU A 46 10.28 1.34 10.91
N ARG A 47 9.01 0.99 11.01
CA ARG A 47 8.44 0.43 12.25
C ARG A 47 9.09 -0.89 12.63
N HIS A 48 9.41 -1.72 11.62
CA HIS A 48 10.06 -3.01 11.85
C HIS A 48 11.52 -2.84 12.23
N ALA A 49 12.25 -2.01 11.50
CA ALA A 49 13.68 -1.79 11.72
C ALA A 49 13.98 -0.89 12.91
N GLY A 50 13.08 0.01 13.24
CA GLY A 50 13.32 1.05 14.24
C GLY A 50 14.27 2.14 13.77
N ASN A 51 14.48 2.25 12.46
CA ASN A 51 15.40 3.19 11.83
C ASN A 51 14.80 3.76 10.57
N VAL A 52 15.38 4.87 10.11
CA VAL A 52 15.02 5.45 8.81
C VAL A 52 15.46 4.51 7.70
N VAL A 53 14.57 4.27 6.73
CA VAL A 53 14.87 3.45 5.55
C VAL A 53 14.51 4.22 4.28
N VAL A 54 15.16 3.85 3.19
CA VAL A 54 14.85 4.40 1.86
C VAL A 54 14.43 3.26 0.93
N THR A 55 13.53 3.55 0.02
CA THR A 55 13.10 2.58 -0.97
C THR A 55 14.22 2.32 -1.96
N ALA A 56 14.63 1.04 -2.08
CA ALA A 56 15.66 0.63 -3.03
C ALA A 56 15.06 0.18 -4.35
N SER A 57 13.96 -0.55 -4.34
CA SER A 57 13.30 -1.03 -5.54
C SER A 57 11.86 -1.43 -5.25
N VAL A 58 11.04 -1.40 -6.31
CA VAL A 58 9.67 -1.91 -6.29
C VAL A 58 9.61 -3.03 -7.31
N ASN A 59 9.32 -4.25 -6.86
CA ASN A 59 9.30 -5.44 -7.70
C ASN A 59 7.87 -5.96 -7.86
N HIS A 60 7.58 -6.52 -9.04
CA HIS A 60 6.37 -7.30 -9.28
C HIS A 60 5.06 -6.58 -8.94
N VAL A 61 4.93 -5.34 -9.38
CA VAL A 61 3.67 -4.61 -9.21
C VAL A 61 2.68 -5.11 -10.26
N HIS A 62 1.61 -5.72 -9.80
CA HIS A 62 0.56 -6.25 -10.66
C HIS A 62 -0.80 -5.85 -10.12
N PHE A 63 -1.57 -5.14 -10.95
CA PHE A 63 -2.93 -4.73 -10.59
C PHE A 63 -3.93 -5.47 -11.44
N SER A 64 -4.88 -6.13 -10.78
CA SER A 64 -5.94 -6.88 -11.44
C SER A 64 -7.20 -6.05 -11.66
N LYS A 65 -7.32 -4.90 -11.01
CA LYS A 65 -8.52 -4.06 -11.06
C LYS A 65 -8.18 -2.58 -11.12
N ALA A 66 -9.00 -1.83 -11.86
CA ALA A 66 -8.98 -0.38 -11.80
C ALA A 66 -9.56 0.12 -10.47
N VAL A 67 -9.10 1.29 -10.02
CA VAL A 67 -9.59 1.91 -8.79
C VAL A 67 -10.41 3.15 -9.16
N PRO A 68 -11.74 3.07 -9.12
CA PRO A 68 -12.58 4.17 -9.56
C PRO A 68 -12.55 5.38 -8.64
N LEU A 69 -12.84 6.55 -9.23
CA LEU A 69 -13.10 7.79 -8.50
C LEU A 69 -14.13 7.55 -7.39
N GLY A 70 -13.87 8.08 -6.21
CA GLY A 70 -14.78 7.97 -5.07
C GLY A 70 -14.67 6.68 -4.28
N SER A 71 -13.85 5.72 -4.73
CA SER A 71 -13.59 4.50 -3.98
C SER A 71 -12.80 4.81 -2.70
N VAL A 72 -12.98 3.97 -1.69
CA VAL A 72 -12.11 3.97 -0.52
C VAL A 72 -10.99 2.95 -0.79
N LEU A 73 -9.77 3.43 -0.74
CA LEU A 73 -8.58 2.63 -0.99
C LEU A 73 -7.91 2.32 0.34
N THR A 74 -7.67 1.05 0.61
CA THR A 74 -6.96 0.61 1.81
C THR A 74 -5.72 -0.18 1.41
N LEU A 75 -4.57 0.25 1.93
CA LEU A 75 -3.30 -0.43 1.75
C LEU A 75 -2.89 -1.05 3.08
N GLU A 76 -2.66 -2.35 3.08
CA GLU A 76 -2.16 -3.07 4.24
C GLU A 76 -0.75 -3.55 3.95
N ALA A 77 0.23 -2.94 4.59
CA ALA A 77 1.63 -3.26 4.41
C ALA A 77 2.16 -4.04 5.61
N LYS A 78 2.85 -5.15 5.32
CA LYS A 78 3.49 -5.99 6.34
C LYS A 78 4.89 -6.37 5.88
N VAL A 79 5.84 -6.37 6.81
CA VAL A 79 7.16 -6.92 6.53
C VAL A 79 7.03 -8.43 6.41
N SER A 80 7.42 -8.97 5.24
CA SER A 80 7.41 -10.41 4.98
C SER A 80 8.75 -11.04 5.33
N ARG A 81 9.84 -10.33 5.07
CA ARG A 81 11.20 -10.78 5.35
C ARG A 81 12.08 -9.63 5.75
N SER A 82 13.00 -9.90 6.67
CA SER A 82 14.03 -8.96 7.07
C SER A 82 15.39 -9.60 6.81
N PHE A 83 16.23 -8.87 6.09
CA PHE A 83 17.59 -9.27 5.78
C PHE A 83 18.56 -8.33 6.49
N ARG A 84 19.85 -8.62 6.38
CA ARG A 84 20.87 -7.79 7.04
C ARG A 84 20.83 -6.33 6.62
N THR A 85 20.61 -6.06 5.32
CA THR A 85 20.69 -4.72 4.75
C THR A 85 19.43 -4.32 4.01
N SER A 86 18.40 -5.17 4.01
CA SER A 86 17.16 -4.91 3.28
C SER A 86 15.96 -5.52 3.98
N ILE A 87 14.77 -4.98 3.66
CA ILE A 87 13.50 -5.45 4.19
C ILE A 87 12.54 -5.62 3.03
N GLU A 88 11.87 -6.77 3.00
CA GLU A 88 10.82 -7.05 2.03
C GLU A 88 9.47 -6.75 2.67
N VAL A 89 8.64 -5.98 1.98
CA VAL A 89 7.31 -5.61 2.44
C VAL A 89 6.26 -6.11 1.45
N PHE A 90 5.26 -6.79 1.96
CA PHE A 90 4.08 -7.18 1.22
C PHE A 90 2.98 -6.14 1.41
N ILE A 91 2.29 -5.79 0.32
CA ILE A 91 1.21 -4.81 0.36
C ILE A 91 -0.04 -5.40 -0.28
N ASP A 92 -1.09 -5.50 0.51
CA ASP A 92 -2.43 -5.83 0.02
C ASP A 92 -3.17 -4.53 -0.26
N VAL A 93 -3.76 -4.42 -1.45
CA VAL A 93 -4.53 -3.26 -1.88
C VAL A 93 -6.00 -3.65 -1.94
N TRP A 94 -6.81 -2.95 -1.18
CA TRP A 94 -8.25 -3.19 -1.08
C TRP A 94 -9.04 -1.99 -1.58
N ILE A 95 -10.12 -2.25 -2.30
CA ILE A 95 -11.00 -1.23 -2.84
C ILE A 95 -12.40 -1.45 -2.28
N GLU A 96 -12.97 -0.39 -1.71
CA GLU A 96 -14.39 -0.36 -1.37
C GLU A 96 -15.10 0.53 -2.38
N PRO A 97 -16.09 0.01 -3.13
CA PRO A 97 -16.86 0.83 -4.05
C PRO A 97 -17.56 1.98 -3.34
N ARG A 98 -17.75 3.07 -4.05
CA ARG A 98 -18.43 4.25 -3.52
C ARG A 98 -19.81 3.88 -2.98
N GLY A 99 -20.08 4.30 -1.74
CA GLY A 99 -21.38 4.08 -1.09
C GLY A 99 -21.61 2.67 -0.58
N SER A 100 -20.63 1.78 -0.66
CA SER A 100 -20.75 0.41 -0.17
C SER A 100 -19.75 0.18 0.94
N SER A 101 -20.23 -0.10 2.13
CA SER A 101 -19.37 -0.40 3.29
C SER A 101 -19.08 -1.89 3.46
N GLU A 102 -19.77 -2.73 2.69
CA GLU A 102 -19.76 -4.18 2.93
C GLU A 102 -18.88 -4.97 1.98
N LEU A 103 -18.58 -4.42 0.79
CA LEU A 103 -17.86 -5.14 -0.27
C LEU A 103 -16.51 -4.51 -0.53
N ARG A 104 -15.52 -5.13 0.03
CA ARG A 104 -14.14 -4.79 -0.21
C ARG A 104 -13.54 -5.82 -1.16
N GLU A 105 -12.88 -5.35 -2.23
CA GLU A 105 -12.26 -6.20 -3.23
C GLU A 105 -10.75 -6.02 -3.25
N LYS A 106 -10.02 -7.10 -3.45
CA LYS A 106 -8.57 -7.04 -3.58
C LYS A 106 -8.19 -6.62 -4.99
N ALA A 107 -7.31 -5.63 -5.13
CA ALA A 107 -6.90 -5.08 -6.42
C ALA A 107 -5.56 -5.61 -6.92
N ASN A 108 -4.83 -6.32 -6.08
CA ASN A 108 -3.51 -6.86 -6.44
C ASN A 108 -3.29 -8.33 -6.09
#